data_7682215b9da2908c7bbd65ba257dfb9c
#
_entry.id   7682215b9da2908c7bbd65ba257dfb9c
#
_cell.length_a   1.000
_cell.length_b   1.000
_cell.length_c   1.000
_cell.angle_alpha   90.00
_cell.angle_beta   90.00
_cell.angle_gamma   90.00
#
_symmetry.space_group_name_H-M   'P 1'
#
loop_
_entity.id
_entity.type
_entity.pdbx_description
1 polymer ?
#
loop_
_entity_poly.entity_id
_entity_poly.type
_entity_poly.pdbx_seq_one_letter_code
_entity_poly.pdbx_strand_id
1 'polypeptide(L)'
;CVDLTFVPFNSESFGFTGHLYVMLDSTYFVKRAVMNFPQKINLNFVDYMKIEQNFDRAEDGTRQLLNESITTEFKLVDNSDGIYAKRDVYYRNYQYEPDDKALQAFRKAEKVIEETSASGYSEAYWDANRQVEVSKKETSVDKMMAQLRSYPVYFWTEKVLKVLFTGYIPAPKEKEPLFYIGMMNTTISGNTLEGVRLRAGGMTTAWLNPHLFGRGYMAYGFRDHRVKGLAELEYSFHKKKEYANEFPIHSLKLRYLSDVNQYG
;
A
#
# COMPACT_ATOMS: atom_id res chain seq x y z
N CYS A 1 -4.58 22.14 32.41
CA CYS A 1 -5.03 21.65 31.12
C CYS A 1 -6.56 21.48 31.18
N VAL A 2 -7.28 21.94 30.17
CA VAL A 2 -8.72 21.76 30.03
C VAL A 2 -8.96 20.75 28.90
N ASP A 3 -9.93 19.87 29.11
CA ASP A 3 -10.44 18.95 28.10
C ASP A 3 -11.65 19.60 27.42
N LEU A 4 -11.52 19.89 26.14
CA LEU A 4 -12.57 20.42 25.29
C LEU A 4 -13.08 19.30 24.39
N THR A 5 -14.32 18.86 24.63
CA THR A 5 -14.99 17.89 23.76
C THR A 5 -15.57 18.60 22.54
N PHE A 6 -15.37 18.06 21.35
CA PHE A 6 -15.94 18.58 20.13
C PHE A 6 -16.67 17.47 19.34
N VAL A 7 -17.73 17.88 18.65
CA VAL A 7 -18.52 17.04 17.76
C VAL A 7 -18.86 17.83 16.50
N PRO A 8 -19.01 17.19 15.33
CA PRO A 8 -19.44 17.87 14.12
C PRO A 8 -20.84 18.46 14.31
N PHE A 9 -21.08 19.63 13.77
CA PHE A 9 -22.42 20.26 13.77
C PHE A 9 -23.44 19.38 13.04
N ASN A 10 -23.03 18.75 11.94
CA ASN A 10 -23.83 17.76 11.21
C ASN A 10 -23.22 16.36 11.42
N SER A 11 -23.98 15.46 12.04
CA SER A 11 -23.56 14.09 12.36
C SER A 11 -23.35 13.21 11.12
N GLU A 12 -23.82 13.63 9.95
CA GLU A 12 -23.67 12.91 8.68
C GLU A 12 -22.50 13.46 7.83
N SER A 13 -21.88 14.56 8.25
CA SER A 13 -20.71 15.10 7.57
C SER A 13 -19.44 14.36 7.98
N PHE A 14 -18.48 14.27 7.05
CA PHE A 14 -17.13 13.80 7.33
C PHE A 14 -16.43 14.74 8.31
N GLY A 15 -16.65 14.51 9.59
CA GLY A 15 -16.02 15.27 10.67
C GLY A 15 -15.63 14.33 11.80
N PHE A 16 -14.60 14.70 12.54
CA PHE A 16 -14.18 13.96 13.71
C PHE A 16 -14.99 14.39 14.94
N THR A 17 -15.21 13.45 15.86
CA THR A 17 -15.56 13.73 17.25
C THR A 17 -14.31 13.53 18.11
N GLY A 18 -14.22 14.21 19.26
CA GLY A 18 -13.06 13.96 20.10
C GLY A 18 -12.83 14.98 21.19
N HIS A 19 -11.57 14.98 21.65
CA HIS A 19 -11.10 15.77 22.76
C HIS A 19 -9.85 16.55 22.41
N LEU A 20 -9.80 17.81 22.79
CA LEU A 20 -8.63 18.67 22.73
C LEU A 20 -8.19 19.03 24.15
N TYR A 21 -6.99 18.65 24.49
CA TYR A 21 -6.38 19.00 25.79
C TYR A 21 -5.59 20.29 25.63
N VAL A 22 -6.15 21.38 26.17
CA VAL A 22 -5.64 22.73 26.00
C VAL A 22 -5.02 23.22 27.32
N MET A 23 -3.84 23.84 27.24
CA MET A 23 -3.19 24.47 28.39
C MET A 23 -3.95 25.74 28.77
N LEU A 24 -4.13 25.96 30.10
CA LEU A 24 -4.77 27.16 30.64
C LEU A 24 -3.75 28.27 30.89
N ASP A 25 -2.79 28.42 30.01
CA ASP A 25 -1.90 29.56 30.00
C ASP A 25 -2.40 30.59 28.97
N SER A 26 -1.76 31.76 28.90
CA SER A 26 -2.12 32.81 27.95
C SER A 26 -2.01 32.41 26.49
N THR A 27 -1.48 31.23 26.20
CA THR A 27 -1.20 30.75 24.84
C THR A 27 -2.24 29.77 24.32
N TYR A 28 -3.07 29.19 25.21
CA TYR A 28 -4.08 28.18 24.89
C TYR A 28 -3.54 27.05 23.99
N PHE A 29 -2.34 26.58 24.31
CA PHE A 29 -1.66 25.57 23.51
C PHE A 29 -2.35 24.22 23.60
N VAL A 30 -2.66 23.61 22.44
CA VAL A 30 -3.18 22.24 22.39
C VAL A 30 -2.05 21.25 22.57
N LYS A 31 -2.02 20.59 23.73
CA LYS A 31 -0.99 19.59 24.09
C LYS A 31 -1.29 18.20 23.50
N ARG A 32 -2.56 17.84 23.41
CA ARG A 32 -3.01 16.56 22.90
C ARG A 32 -4.33 16.72 22.18
N ALA A 33 -4.49 16.00 21.05
CA ALA A 33 -5.75 15.83 20.35
C ALA A 33 -6.08 14.34 20.25
N VAL A 34 -7.31 13.97 20.55
CA VAL A 34 -7.86 12.63 20.36
C VAL A 34 -9.07 12.76 19.47
N MET A 35 -9.02 12.12 18.31
CA MET A 35 -10.04 12.22 17.29
C MET A 35 -10.58 10.85 16.92
N ASN A 36 -11.89 10.70 16.84
CA ASN A 36 -12.54 9.46 16.44
C ASN A 36 -13.52 9.75 15.29
N PHE A 37 -13.68 8.80 14.39
CA PHE A 37 -14.78 8.85 13.44
C PHE A 37 -16.10 8.56 14.16
N PRO A 38 -17.16 9.35 13.91
CA PRO A 38 -18.50 9.03 14.38
C PRO A 38 -18.98 7.71 13.77
N GLN A 39 -19.54 6.83 14.57
CA GLN A 39 -20.06 5.50 14.12
C GLN A 39 -21.15 5.59 13.03
N LYS A 40 -21.81 6.75 12.88
CA LYS A 40 -22.84 6.97 11.84
C LYS A 40 -22.26 7.21 10.44
N ILE A 41 -20.99 7.50 10.33
CA ILE A 41 -20.32 7.67 9.03
C ILE A 41 -19.94 6.31 8.51
N ASN A 42 -20.60 5.88 7.43
CA ASN A 42 -20.27 4.64 6.77
C ASN A 42 -18.97 4.81 5.95
N LEU A 43 -17.87 4.39 6.53
CA LEU A 43 -16.61 4.18 5.81
C LEU A 43 -16.56 2.70 5.45
N ASN A 44 -16.64 2.38 4.17
CA ASN A 44 -16.57 1.01 3.67
C ASN A 44 -15.43 0.24 4.35
N PHE A 45 -15.79 -0.87 5.03
CA PHE A 45 -14.87 -1.76 5.73
C PHE A 45 -14.16 -1.19 6.97
N VAL A 46 -14.37 0.08 7.36
CA VAL A 46 -13.79 0.66 8.57
C VAL A 46 -14.87 0.77 9.65
N ASP A 47 -14.75 -0.05 10.70
CA ASP A 47 -15.69 -0.07 11.82
C ASP A 47 -15.29 0.96 12.90
N TYR A 48 -14.00 1.15 13.09
CA TYR A 48 -13.46 2.06 14.09
C TYR A 48 -12.16 2.71 13.60
N MET A 49 -12.02 4.01 13.88
CA MET A 49 -10.77 4.73 13.66
C MET A 49 -10.56 5.77 14.76
N LYS A 50 -9.38 5.74 15.35
CA LYS A 50 -8.93 6.69 16.37
C LYS A 50 -7.57 7.27 15.97
N ILE A 51 -7.45 8.59 16.08
CA ILE A 51 -6.21 9.31 15.85
C ILE A 51 -5.85 10.02 17.15
N GLU A 52 -4.66 9.80 17.67
CA GLU A 52 -4.11 10.52 18.81
C GLU A 52 -2.86 11.27 18.38
N GLN A 53 -2.80 12.56 18.68
CA GLN A 53 -1.67 13.41 18.38
C GLN A 53 -1.21 14.11 19.66
N ASN A 54 0.08 14.06 19.94
CA ASN A 54 0.69 14.78 21.05
C ASN A 54 1.65 15.84 20.51
N PHE A 55 1.54 17.02 21.06
CA PHE A 55 2.30 18.19 20.64
C PHE A 55 3.16 18.71 21.80
N ASP A 56 4.27 19.35 21.44
CA ASP A 56 5.10 20.13 22.36
C ASP A 56 5.51 21.45 21.68
N ARG A 57 6.20 22.28 22.43
CA ARG A 57 6.77 23.53 21.95
C ARG A 57 8.28 23.43 21.85
N ALA A 58 8.82 23.91 20.74
CA ALA A 58 10.22 24.21 20.62
C ALA A 58 10.61 25.44 21.51
N GLU A 59 11.89 25.67 21.67
CA GLU A 59 12.41 26.83 22.42
C GLU A 59 11.97 28.17 21.84
N ASP A 60 11.76 28.23 20.52
CA ASP A 60 11.23 29.40 19.79
C ASP A 60 9.72 29.58 19.92
N GLY A 61 9.03 28.70 20.64
CA GLY A 61 7.58 28.70 20.81
C GLY A 61 6.79 28.00 19.70
N THR A 62 7.45 27.52 18.65
CA THR A 62 6.80 26.82 17.54
C THR A 62 6.19 25.49 18.00
N ARG A 63 4.97 25.21 17.53
CA ARG A 63 4.30 23.94 17.83
C ARG A 63 4.91 22.79 17.04
N GLN A 64 5.28 21.73 17.72
CA GLN A 64 5.82 20.49 17.17
C GLN A 64 4.90 19.32 17.47
N LEU A 65 4.66 18.47 16.48
CA LEU A 65 4.00 17.18 16.65
C LEU A 65 5.05 16.16 17.12
N LEU A 66 4.95 15.70 18.37
CA LEU A 66 5.89 14.71 18.93
C LEU A 66 5.64 13.31 18.42
N ASN A 67 4.38 12.91 18.45
CA ASN A 67 3.96 11.60 17.95
C ASN A 67 2.50 11.62 17.51
N GLU A 68 2.19 10.68 16.64
CA GLU A 68 0.85 10.38 16.14
C GLU A 68 0.62 8.88 16.22
N SER A 69 -0.52 8.47 16.76
CA SER A 69 -0.98 7.09 16.78
C SER A 69 -2.31 6.98 16.05
N ILE A 70 -2.38 6.17 15.03
CA ILE A 70 -3.60 5.87 14.28
C ILE A 70 -3.94 4.41 14.53
N THR A 71 -5.13 4.17 15.08
CA THR A 71 -5.69 2.82 15.26
C THR A 71 -6.92 2.69 14.40
N THR A 72 -6.97 1.66 13.57
CA THR A 72 -8.11 1.40 12.67
C THR A 72 -8.53 -0.06 12.80
N GLU A 73 -9.82 -0.31 12.90
CA GLU A 73 -10.41 -1.64 12.81
C GLU A 73 -11.10 -1.80 11.45
N PHE A 74 -10.70 -2.83 10.72
CA PHE A 74 -11.30 -3.20 9.44
C PHE A 74 -12.16 -4.44 9.61
N LYS A 75 -13.42 -4.38 9.16
CA LYS A 75 -14.33 -5.52 9.06
C LYS A 75 -14.80 -5.70 7.63
N LEU A 76 -14.61 -6.90 7.10
CA LEU A 76 -15.08 -7.26 5.75
C LEU A 76 -16.53 -7.78 5.77
N VAL A 77 -16.97 -8.33 6.91
CA VAL A 77 -18.31 -8.89 7.13
C VAL A 77 -18.77 -8.49 8.52
N ASP A 78 -20.02 -8.06 8.66
CA ASP A 78 -20.58 -7.47 9.88
C ASP A 78 -20.45 -8.32 11.15
N ASN A 79 -20.46 -9.64 11.03
CA ASN A 79 -20.37 -10.58 12.15
C ASN A 79 -19.00 -11.27 12.26
N SER A 80 -17.95 -10.71 11.66
CA SER A 80 -16.60 -11.25 11.78
C SER A 80 -15.76 -10.48 12.79
N ASP A 81 -14.71 -11.13 13.30
CA ASP A 81 -13.65 -10.43 14.03
C ASP A 81 -12.95 -9.44 13.10
N GLY A 82 -12.73 -8.23 13.60
CA GLY A 82 -12.06 -7.18 12.84
C GLY A 82 -10.54 -7.37 12.82
N ILE A 83 -9.91 -6.82 11.79
CA ILE A 83 -8.45 -6.71 11.71
C ILE A 83 -8.06 -5.34 12.27
N TYR A 84 -7.29 -5.34 13.36
CA TYR A 84 -6.73 -4.13 13.94
C TYR A 84 -5.40 -3.77 13.28
N ALA A 85 -5.33 -2.57 12.72
CA ALA A 85 -4.09 -1.96 12.27
C ALA A 85 -3.76 -0.78 13.19
N LYS A 86 -2.53 -0.74 13.71
CA LYS A 86 -2.00 0.37 14.49
C LYS A 86 -0.73 0.91 13.86
N ARG A 87 -0.66 2.23 13.69
CA ARG A 87 0.50 2.94 13.20
C ARG A 87 0.90 3.99 14.21
N ASP A 88 2.11 3.89 14.74
CA ASP A 88 2.72 4.90 15.60
C ASP A 88 3.83 5.61 14.82
N VAL A 89 3.80 6.93 14.79
CA VAL A 89 4.81 7.78 14.15
C VAL A 89 5.38 8.72 15.19
N TYR A 90 6.71 8.80 15.25
CA TYR A 90 7.45 9.66 16.15
C TYR A 90 8.25 10.68 15.34
N TYR A 91 8.18 11.95 15.73
CA TYR A 91 8.83 13.06 15.05
C TYR A 91 9.92 13.63 15.96
N ARG A 92 11.14 13.77 15.43
CA ARG A 92 12.28 14.36 16.14
C ARG A 92 13.13 15.17 15.15
N ASN A 93 14.02 15.98 15.69
CA ASN A 93 15.03 16.73 14.93
C ASN A 93 14.37 17.62 13.85
N TYR A 94 13.40 18.42 14.27
CA TYR A 94 12.73 19.37 13.39
C TYR A 94 13.74 20.37 12.80
N GLN A 95 13.74 20.50 11.48
CA GLN A 95 14.47 21.53 10.75
C GLN A 95 13.45 22.45 10.07
N TYR A 96 13.44 23.72 10.47
CA TYR A 96 12.51 24.71 9.91
C TYR A 96 13.06 25.39 8.66
N GLU A 97 14.38 25.40 8.49
CA GLU A 97 15.03 25.88 7.29
C GLU A 97 15.51 24.68 6.46
N PRO A 98 14.79 24.31 5.39
CA PRO A 98 15.21 23.21 4.54
C PRO A 98 16.51 23.57 3.81
N ASP A 99 17.42 22.62 3.69
CA ASP A 99 18.64 22.78 2.93
C ASP A 99 18.37 22.92 1.40
N ASP A 100 19.37 23.40 0.66
CA ASP A 100 19.25 23.59 -0.79
C ASP A 100 18.92 22.31 -1.55
N LYS A 101 19.34 21.14 -1.03
CA LYS A 101 19.05 19.84 -1.64
C LYS A 101 17.57 19.48 -1.49
N ALA A 102 17.00 19.70 -0.29
CA ALA A 102 15.58 19.50 -0.05
C ALA A 102 14.75 20.45 -0.92
N LEU A 103 15.12 21.73 -1.02
CA LEU A 103 14.46 22.70 -1.88
C LEU A 103 14.52 22.32 -3.37
N GLN A 104 15.65 21.82 -3.85
CA GLN A 104 15.78 21.34 -5.24
C GLN A 104 14.90 20.09 -5.50
N ALA A 105 14.80 19.17 -4.54
CA ALA A 105 13.93 18.02 -4.63
C ALA A 105 12.46 18.43 -4.77
N PHE A 106 12.01 19.39 -3.95
CA PHE A 106 10.65 19.96 -4.07
C PHE A 106 10.38 20.64 -5.42
N ARG A 107 11.36 21.36 -5.96
CA ARG A 107 11.24 22.04 -7.27
C ARG A 107 11.10 21.08 -8.45
N LYS A 108 11.59 19.84 -8.33
CA LYS A 108 11.49 18.82 -9.40
C LYS A 108 10.10 18.16 -9.48
N ALA A 109 9.12 18.64 -8.70
CA ALA A 109 7.73 18.20 -8.71
C ALA A 109 7.50 16.68 -8.42
N GLU A 110 8.48 16.00 -7.89
CA GLU A 110 8.29 14.62 -7.41
C GLU A 110 7.63 14.67 -6.03
N LYS A 111 6.41 14.15 -5.94
CA LYS A 111 5.64 14.12 -4.68
C LYS A 111 6.25 13.18 -3.63
N VAL A 112 6.99 12.20 -4.06
CA VAL A 112 7.67 11.21 -3.22
C VAL A 112 9.04 10.92 -3.82
N ILE A 113 10.08 11.08 -3.01
CA ILE A 113 11.45 10.67 -3.34
C ILE A 113 11.77 9.46 -2.49
N GLU A 114 11.97 8.32 -3.14
CA GLU A 114 12.39 7.10 -2.50
C GLU A 114 13.84 6.81 -2.89
N GLU A 115 14.71 6.74 -1.89
CA GLU A 115 16.11 6.37 -2.13
C GLU A 115 16.21 4.92 -2.60
N THR A 116 17.10 4.64 -3.53
CA THR A 116 17.33 3.30 -4.09
C THR A 116 17.69 2.27 -3.03
N SER A 117 18.28 2.71 -1.91
CA SER A 117 18.68 1.90 -0.76
C SER A 117 17.58 1.71 0.30
N ALA A 118 16.42 2.38 0.17
CA ALA A 118 15.41 2.43 1.23
C ALA A 118 14.87 1.06 1.65
N SER A 119 14.79 0.10 0.71
CA SER A 119 14.34 -1.26 0.99
C SER A 119 15.46 -2.24 1.41
N GLY A 120 16.71 -1.78 1.40
CA GLY A 120 17.90 -2.61 1.64
C GLY A 120 18.52 -2.48 3.04
N TYR A 121 17.91 -1.71 3.93
CA TYR A 121 18.44 -1.52 5.29
C TYR A 121 18.36 -2.81 6.11
N SER A 122 19.47 -3.12 6.84
CA SER A 122 19.56 -4.29 7.70
C SER A 122 18.76 -4.12 9.00
N GLU A 123 18.45 -5.24 9.67
CA GLU A 123 17.86 -5.20 11.03
C GLU A 123 18.70 -4.37 12.01
N ALA A 124 20.04 -4.48 11.95
CA ALA A 124 20.94 -3.71 12.77
C ALA A 124 20.82 -2.18 12.53
N TYR A 125 20.56 -1.78 11.30
CA TYR A 125 20.27 -0.38 10.99
C TYR A 125 18.97 0.08 11.66
N TRP A 126 17.91 -0.72 11.55
CA TRP A 126 16.63 -0.41 12.17
C TRP A 126 16.72 -0.37 13.69
N ASP A 127 17.44 -1.30 14.33
CA ASP A 127 17.63 -1.32 15.76
C ASP A 127 18.40 -0.08 16.27
N ALA A 128 19.38 0.38 15.50
CA ALA A 128 20.14 1.58 15.84
C ALA A 128 19.35 2.89 15.62
N ASN A 129 18.40 2.91 14.70
CA ASN A 129 17.65 4.12 14.32
C ASN A 129 16.21 4.15 14.86
N ARG A 130 15.73 3.08 15.46
CA ARG A 130 14.43 3.06 16.12
C ARG A 130 14.39 4.06 17.26
N GLN A 131 13.35 4.87 17.29
CA GLN A 131 13.16 5.88 18.35
C GLN A 131 12.47 5.30 19.59
N VAL A 132 11.81 4.16 19.44
CA VAL A 132 11.10 3.44 20.48
C VAL A 132 11.42 1.96 20.36
N GLU A 133 11.73 1.32 21.47
CA GLU A 133 11.98 -0.12 21.50
C GLU A 133 10.75 -0.92 21.03
N VAL A 134 11.02 -1.98 20.27
CA VAL A 134 9.97 -2.91 19.83
C VAL A 134 9.33 -3.58 21.04
N SER A 135 8.03 -3.52 21.13
CA SER A 135 7.32 -4.12 22.25
C SER A 135 7.45 -5.66 22.24
N LYS A 136 7.39 -6.29 23.42
CA LYS A 136 7.40 -7.76 23.52
C LYS A 136 6.26 -8.41 22.74
N LYS A 137 5.12 -7.72 22.56
CA LYS A 137 4.00 -8.20 21.76
C LYS A 137 4.36 -8.26 20.26
N GLU A 138 4.99 -7.22 19.72
CA GLU A 138 5.41 -7.17 18.32
C GLU A 138 6.43 -8.26 18.02
N THR A 139 7.45 -8.42 18.87
CA THR A 139 8.42 -9.52 18.73
C THR A 139 7.76 -10.90 18.82
N SER A 140 6.70 -11.05 19.63
CA SER A 140 5.94 -12.30 19.70
C SER A 140 5.16 -12.59 18.44
N VAL A 141 4.56 -11.56 17.81
CA VAL A 141 3.84 -11.69 16.54
C VAL A 141 4.80 -12.14 15.43
N ASP A 142 5.97 -11.51 15.32
CA ASP A 142 6.97 -11.90 14.32
C ASP A 142 7.42 -13.35 14.48
N LYS A 143 7.67 -13.79 15.72
CA LYS A 143 8.02 -15.18 16.02
C LYS A 143 6.87 -16.14 15.67
N MET A 144 5.65 -15.78 16.02
CA MET A 144 4.46 -16.58 15.70
C MET A 144 4.28 -16.68 14.18
N MET A 145 4.43 -15.59 13.43
CA MET A 145 4.33 -15.59 11.97
C MET A 145 5.44 -16.43 11.32
N ALA A 146 6.66 -16.35 11.85
CA ALA A 146 7.76 -17.19 11.38
C ALA A 146 7.46 -18.69 11.62
N GLN A 147 6.90 -19.04 12.78
CA GLN A 147 6.47 -20.40 13.07
C GLN A 147 5.32 -20.84 12.16
N LEU A 148 4.29 -20.01 11.95
CA LEU A 148 3.19 -20.32 11.06
C LEU A 148 3.66 -20.61 9.63
N ARG A 149 4.60 -19.80 9.12
CA ARG A 149 5.19 -20.01 7.79
C ARG A 149 6.03 -21.30 7.67
N SER A 150 6.47 -21.88 8.78
CA SER A 150 7.14 -23.17 8.78
C SER A 150 6.20 -24.35 8.53
N TYR A 151 4.90 -24.19 8.74
CA TYR A 151 3.91 -25.22 8.44
C TYR A 151 3.57 -25.24 6.95
N PRO A 152 3.71 -26.40 6.26
CA PRO A 152 3.48 -26.50 4.82
C PRO A 152 2.08 -26.03 4.38
N VAL A 153 1.06 -26.34 5.18
CA VAL A 153 -0.35 -25.95 4.91
C VAL A 153 -0.47 -24.43 4.86
N TYR A 154 0.06 -23.74 5.88
CA TYR A 154 0.01 -22.29 5.95
C TYR A 154 0.82 -21.64 4.79
N PHE A 155 2.00 -22.14 4.54
CA PHE A 155 2.86 -21.67 3.45
C PHE A 155 2.17 -21.75 2.08
N TRP A 156 1.55 -22.90 1.77
CA TRP A 156 0.84 -23.06 0.50
C TRP A 156 -0.44 -22.21 0.44
N THR A 157 -1.18 -22.09 1.55
CA THR A 157 -2.36 -21.25 1.63
C THR A 157 -2.01 -19.79 1.38
N GLU A 158 -0.95 -19.26 2.02
CA GLU A 158 -0.47 -17.89 1.79
C GLU A 158 -0.14 -17.68 0.30
N LYS A 159 0.57 -18.62 -0.33
CA LYS A 159 0.90 -18.53 -1.76
C LYS A 159 -0.32 -18.59 -2.68
N VAL A 160 -1.25 -19.50 -2.41
CA VAL A 160 -2.47 -19.62 -3.19
C VAL A 160 -3.31 -18.35 -3.07
N LEU A 161 -3.51 -17.84 -1.86
CA LEU A 161 -4.22 -16.57 -1.63
C LEU A 161 -3.54 -15.41 -2.37
N LYS A 162 -2.22 -15.31 -2.27
CA LYS A 162 -1.46 -14.28 -2.99
C LYS A 162 -1.72 -14.34 -4.49
N VAL A 163 -1.67 -15.54 -5.09
CA VAL A 163 -1.96 -15.74 -6.52
C VAL A 163 -3.42 -15.42 -6.86
N LEU A 164 -4.37 -15.78 -6.01
CA LEU A 164 -5.79 -15.45 -6.20
C LEU A 164 -6.04 -13.94 -6.20
N PHE A 165 -5.40 -13.21 -5.27
CA PHE A 165 -5.55 -11.75 -5.18
C PHE A 165 -4.78 -11.00 -6.26
N THR A 166 -3.54 -11.39 -6.53
CA THR A 166 -2.69 -10.68 -7.52
C THR A 166 -2.97 -11.13 -8.95
N GLY A 167 -3.43 -12.36 -9.14
CA GLY A 167 -3.60 -13.00 -10.43
C GLY A 167 -2.29 -13.46 -11.08
N TYR A 168 -1.13 -13.29 -10.44
CA TYR A 168 0.18 -13.55 -11.03
C TYR A 168 1.06 -14.43 -10.16
N ILE A 169 1.90 -15.26 -10.83
CA ILE A 169 2.95 -16.05 -10.20
C ILE A 169 4.30 -15.41 -10.55
N PRO A 170 5.07 -14.92 -9.57
CA PRO A 170 6.41 -14.39 -9.80
C PRO A 170 7.39 -15.52 -10.17
N ALA A 171 8.24 -15.30 -11.18
CA ALA A 171 9.24 -16.25 -11.62
C ALA A 171 10.57 -15.57 -12.02
N PRO A 172 11.74 -16.17 -11.83
CA PRO A 172 11.98 -17.41 -11.09
C PRO A 172 12.00 -17.21 -9.56
N LYS A 173 12.21 -15.96 -9.09
CA LYS A 173 12.29 -15.60 -7.66
C LYS A 173 11.13 -14.71 -7.26
N GLU A 174 10.65 -14.85 -6.03
CA GLU A 174 9.52 -14.09 -5.54
C GLU A 174 9.84 -12.62 -5.24
N LYS A 175 11.06 -12.34 -4.75
CA LYS A 175 11.48 -10.96 -4.39
C LYS A 175 11.98 -10.14 -5.58
N GLU A 176 12.52 -10.79 -6.60
CA GLU A 176 13.12 -10.16 -7.80
C GLU A 176 12.65 -10.92 -9.04
N PRO A 177 11.36 -10.93 -9.34
CA PRO A 177 10.83 -11.71 -10.45
C PRO A 177 11.24 -11.07 -11.77
N LEU A 178 11.80 -11.87 -12.67
CA LEU A 178 12.06 -11.44 -14.05
C LEU A 178 10.77 -11.43 -14.88
N PHE A 179 9.83 -12.33 -14.51
CA PHE A 179 8.55 -12.50 -15.18
C PHE A 179 7.44 -12.68 -14.17
N TYR A 180 6.25 -12.22 -14.55
CA TYR A 180 5.01 -12.57 -13.91
C TYR A 180 4.21 -13.46 -14.85
N ILE A 181 3.93 -14.71 -14.45
CA ILE A 181 3.10 -15.65 -15.18
C ILE A 181 1.64 -15.44 -14.75
N GLY A 182 0.74 -15.27 -15.67
CA GLY A 182 -0.69 -15.02 -15.39
C GLY A 182 -1.33 -14.22 -16.53
N MET A 183 -2.54 -13.73 -16.37
CA MET A 183 -3.42 -13.65 -15.18
C MET A 183 -4.09 -14.99 -14.87
N MET A 184 -3.84 -15.54 -13.69
CA MET A 184 -4.30 -16.88 -13.31
C MET A 184 -5.83 -16.97 -13.20
N ASN A 185 -6.50 -15.89 -12.77
CA ASN A 185 -7.95 -15.80 -12.67
C ASN A 185 -8.68 -15.86 -14.03
N THR A 186 -7.95 -15.69 -15.14
CA THR A 186 -8.49 -15.78 -16.50
C THR A 186 -7.95 -16.97 -17.30
N THR A 187 -7.19 -17.85 -16.64
CA THR A 187 -6.61 -19.04 -17.27
C THR A 187 -7.70 -19.96 -17.80
N ILE A 188 -8.76 -20.13 -17.05
CA ILE A 188 -9.94 -20.88 -17.47
C ILE A 188 -11.13 -19.92 -17.41
N SER A 189 -11.80 -19.74 -18.52
CA SER A 189 -12.98 -18.90 -18.64
C SER A 189 -13.98 -19.53 -19.61
N GLY A 190 -15.20 -18.99 -19.68
CA GLY A 190 -16.20 -19.49 -20.59
C GLY A 190 -17.13 -18.39 -21.08
N ASN A 191 -17.50 -18.47 -22.36
CA ASN A 191 -18.50 -17.60 -22.94
C ASN A 191 -19.26 -18.33 -24.03
N THR A 192 -20.35 -17.74 -24.52
CA THR A 192 -21.25 -18.37 -25.51
C THR A 192 -20.62 -18.59 -26.87
N LEU A 193 -19.61 -17.82 -27.25
CA LEU A 193 -18.91 -17.93 -28.52
C LEU A 193 -17.83 -19.01 -28.54
N GLU A 194 -16.97 -18.97 -27.50
CA GLU A 194 -15.77 -19.80 -27.40
C GLU A 194 -16.02 -21.11 -26.62
N GLY A 195 -17.13 -21.20 -25.88
CA GLY A 195 -17.33 -22.26 -24.91
C GLY A 195 -16.35 -22.15 -23.76
N VAL A 196 -15.67 -23.24 -23.45
CA VAL A 196 -14.52 -23.21 -22.53
C VAL A 196 -13.34 -22.57 -23.25
N ARG A 197 -12.66 -21.68 -22.57
CA ARG A 197 -11.47 -20.96 -23.06
C ARG A 197 -10.32 -21.19 -22.11
N LEU A 198 -9.19 -21.63 -22.63
CA LEU A 198 -7.92 -21.67 -21.90
C LEU A 198 -7.03 -20.53 -22.36
N ARG A 199 -6.40 -19.85 -21.38
CA ARG A 199 -5.50 -18.73 -21.62
C ARG A 199 -4.21 -18.93 -20.82
N ALA A 200 -3.08 -18.67 -21.47
CA ALA A 200 -1.77 -18.60 -20.83
C ALA A 200 -1.06 -17.32 -21.25
N GLY A 201 -0.41 -16.66 -20.31
CA GLY A 201 0.29 -15.41 -20.59
C GLY A 201 1.16 -14.96 -19.45
N GLY A 202 1.67 -13.73 -19.60
CA GLY A 202 2.52 -13.12 -18.58
C GLY A 202 3.05 -11.75 -19.02
N MET A 203 3.92 -11.22 -18.18
CA MET A 203 4.62 -9.96 -18.44
C MET A 203 6.02 -9.99 -17.86
N THR A 204 6.92 -9.20 -18.46
CA THR A 204 8.26 -8.95 -17.92
C THR A 204 8.22 -7.85 -16.87
N THR A 205 9.25 -7.79 -16.04
CA THR A 205 9.41 -6.78 -14.99
C THR A 205 10.64 -5.92 -15.24
N ALA A 206 10.79 -4.86 -14.44
CA ALA A 206 11.98 -4.02 -14.47
C ALA A 206 13.26 -4.73 -14.02
N TRP A 207 13.15 -5.86 -13.30
CA TRP A 207 14.29 -6.72 -12.95
C TRP A 207 14.93 -7.39 -14.17
N LEU A 208 14.14 -7.64 -15.21
CA LEU A 208 14.68 -8.12 -16.50
C LEU A 208 15.29 -6.95 -17.28
N ASN A 209 14.54 -5.88 -17.46
CA ASN A 209 15.01 -4.65 -18.10
C ASN A 209 14.19 -3.46 -17.58
N PRO A 210 14.84 -2.42 -16.99
CA PRO A 210 14.13 -1.29 -16.39
C PRO A 210 13.46 -0.33 -17.39
N HIS A 211 13.71 -0.50 -18.69
CA HIS A 211 13.17 0.34 -19.75
C HIS A 211 12.28 -0.41 -20.74
N LEU A 212 12.46 -1.74 -20.90
CA LEU A 212 11.75 -2.53 -21.90
C LEU A 212 10.85 -3.57 -21.25
N PHE A 213 9.57 -3.48 -21.54
CA PHE A 213 8.54 -4.36 -20.98
C PHE A 213 7.79 -5.08 -22.09
N GLY A 214 7.64 -6.39 -21.92
CA GLY A 214 6.82 -7.24 -22.76
C GLY A 214 5.63 -7.77 -21.98
N ARG A 215 4.45 -7.75 -22.57
CA ARG A 215 3.24 -8.38 -22.02
C ARG A 215 2.51 -9.12 -23.13
N GLY A 216 2.01 -10.31 -22.82
CA GLY A 216 1.24 -11.04 -23.80
C GLY A 216 0.52 -12.24 -23.23
N TYR A 217 -0.41 -12.75 -24.03
CA TYR A 217 -1.08 -14.00 -23.77
C TYR A 217 -1.50 -14.67 -25.07
N MET A 218 -1.71 -15.98 -25.01
CA MET A 218 -2.40 -16.78 -25.98
C MET A 218 -3.62 -17.43 -25.35
N ALA A 219 -4.72 -17.51 -26.08
CA ALA A 219 -5.95 -18.14 -25.64
C ALA A 219 -6.51 -19.02 -26.75
N TYR A 220 -7.13 -20.14 -26.35
CA TYR A 220 -7.79 -21.07 -27.25
C TYR A 220 -9.22 -21.31 -26.80
N GLY A 221 -10.18 -21.09 -27.70
CA GLY A 221 -11.60 -21.38 -27.49
C GLY A 221 -11.93 -22.77 -28.03
N PHE A 222 -12.52 -23.62 -27.19
CA PHE A 222 -12.84 -25.01 -27.58
C PHE A 222 -14.08 -25.13 -28.47
N ARG A 223 -14.92 -24.12 -28.54
CA ARG A 223 -16.09 -24.12 -29.36
C ARG A 223 -15.87 -23.52 -30.76
N ASP A 224 -15.11 -22.43 -30.82
CA ASP A 224 -14.82 -21.75 -32.12
C ASP A 224 -13.49 -22.22 -32.73
N HIS A 225 -12.74 -23.07 -32.04
CA HIS A 225 -11.46 -23.64 -32.47
C HIS A 225 -10.42 -22.60 -32.94
N ARG A 226 -10.42 -21.39 -32.32
CA ARG A 226 -9.54 -20.30 -32.75
C ARG A 226 -8.52 -19.97 -31.65
N VAL A 227 -7.29 -19.70 -32.12
CA VAL A 227 -6.25 -19.12 -31.28
C VAL A 227 -6.39 -17.59 -31.33
N LYS A 228 -6.35 -16.99 -30.16
CA LYS A 228 -6.45 -15.54 -29.94
C LYS A 228 -5.30 -15.09 -29.05
N GLY A 229 -5.01 -13.81 -29.04
CA GLY A 229 -3.93 -13.34 -28.18
C GLY A 229 -3.67 -11.86 -28.20
N LEU A 230 -2.80 -11.47 -27.29
CA LEU A 230 -2.22 -10.15 -27.14
C LEU A 230 -0.70 -10.26 -27.15
N ALA A 231 -0.06 -9.39 -27.90
CA ALA A 231 1.37 -9.12 -27.77
C ALA A 231 1.55 -7.60 -27.60
N GLU A 232 2.23 -7.19 -26.56
CA GLU A 232 2.49 -5.79 -26.25
C GLU A 232 3.95 -5.62 -25.88
N LEU A 233 4.59 -4.62 -26.49
CA LEU A 233 5.95 -4.20 -26.18
C LEU A 233 5.91 -2.73 -25.79
N GLU A 234 6.47 -2.38 -24.65
CA GLU A 234 6.51 -1.01 -24.13
C GLU A 234 7.94 -0.61 -23.78
N TYR A 235 8.40 0.49 -24.38
CA TYR A 235 9.66 1.12 -24.01
C TYR A 235 9.38 2.35 -23.15
N SER A 236 9.88 2.35 -21.91
CA SER A 236 9.80 3.48 -21.00
C SER A 236 11.07 4.35 -21.09
N PHE A 237 10.88 5.66 -21.29
CA PHE A 237 11.98 6.62 -21.28
C PHE A 237 12.54 6.87 -19.86
N HIS A 238 11.77 6.51 -18.82
CA HIS A 238 12.20 6.56 -17.44
C HIS A 238 12.48 5.15 -16.91
N LYS A 239 13.52 5.02 -16.12
CA LYS A 239 13.85 3.78 -15.41
C LYS A 239 12.74 3.44 -14.44
N LYS A 240 12.22 2.21 -14.51
CA LYS A 240 11.19 1.67 -13.64
C LYS A 240 11.79 0.78 -12.56
N LYS A 241 11.03 0.56 -11.47
CA LYS A 241 11.45 -0.30 -10.35
C LYS A 241 10.93 -1.73 -10.51
N GLU A 242 9.67 -1.89 -10.91
CA GLU A 242 9.03 -3.19 -11.05
C GLU A 242 8.11 -3.25 -12.28
N TYR A 243 7.22 -2.26 -12.48
CA TYR A 243 6.19 -2.29 -13.52
C TYR A 243 6.32 -1.13 -14.51
N ALA A 244 5.88 -1.37 -15.76
CA ALA A 244 5.86 -0.36 -16.81
C ALA A 244 5.00 0.87 -16.48
N ASN A 245 3.90 0.67 -15.75
CA ASN A 245 2.92 1.71 -15.43
C ASN A 245 3.24 2.55 -14.18
N GLU A 246 4.42 2.37 -13.59
CA GLU A 246 4.87 3.25 -12.50
C GLU A 246 5.08 4.68 -12.99
N PHE A 247 4.78 5.65 -12.12
CA PHE A 247 5.06 7.06 -12.43
C PHE A 247 6.55 7.40 -12.29
N PRO A 248 7.07 8.37 -13.12
CA PRO A 248 6.40 9.11 -14.20
C PRO A 248 6.18 8.25 -15.44
N ILE A 249 5.03 8.38 -16.12
CA ILE A 249 4.71 7.63 -17.34
C ILE A 249 5.14 8.47 -18.55
N HIS A 250 6.16 7.97 -19.26
CA HIS A 250 6.61 8.49 -20.56
C HIS A 250 7.13 7.28 -21.35
N SER A 251 6.31 6.74 -22.22
CA SER A 251 6.60 5.47 -22.90
C SER A 251 6.08 5.43 -24.32
N LEU A 252 6.71 4.58 -25.13
CA LEU A 252 6.24 4.17 -26.45
C LEU A 252 5.74 2.75 -26.36
N LYS A 253 4.51 2.50 -26.80
CA LYS A 253 3.84 1.21 -26.71
C LYS A 253 3.42 0.72 -28.09
N LEU A 254 3.83 -0.50 -28.45
CA LEU A 254 3.36 -1.25 -29.61
C LEU A 254 2.48 -2.40 -29.13
N ARG A 255 1.26 -2.49 -29.65
CA ARG A 255 0.29 -3.50 -29.25
C ARG A 255 -0.34 -4.15 -30.46
N TYR A 256 -0.34 -5.47 -30.46
CA TYR A 256 -1.14 -6.30 -31.36
C TYR A 256 -2.17 -7.09 -30.55
N LEU A 257 -3.44 -6.97 -30.90
CA LEU A 257 -4.53 -7.67 -30.24
C LEU A 257 -5.40 -8.36 -31.30
N SER A 258 -5.57 -9.66 -31.14
CA SER A 258 -6.53 -10.46 -31.87
C SER A 258 -7.34 -11.26 -30.87
N ASP A 259 -8.47 -10.70 -30.42
CA ASP A 259 -9.32 -11.32 -29.39
C ASP A 259 -10.78 -10.91 -29.58
N VAL A 260 -11.70 -11.64 -28.94
CA VAL A 260 -13.11 -11.32 -28.91
C VAL A 260 -13.39 -10.45 -27.68
N ASN A 261 -13.85 -9.22 -27.89
CA ASN A 261 -14.33 -8.38 -26.82
C ASN A 261 -15.79 -8.73 -26.54
N GLN A 262 -16.07 -9.15 -25.33
CA GLN A 262 -17.41 -9.26 -24.82
C GLN A 262 -17.81 -7.89 -24.26
N TYR A 263 -18.74 -7.22 -24.90
CA TYR A 263 -19.38 -6.04 -24.33
C TYR A 263 -20.33 -6.55 -23.23
N GLY A 264 -20.04 -6.19 -21.98
CA GLY A 264 -20.91 -6.44 -20.83
C GLY A 264 -22.00 -5.40 -20.71
#